data_5526f0f569e333284537a86bfa13359d
#
_entry.id   5526f0f569e333284537a86bfa13359d
#
_cell.length_a   1.000
_cell.length_b   1.000
_cell.length_c   1.000
_cell.angle_alpha   90.00
_cell.angle_beta   90.00
_cell.angle_gamma   90.00
#
_symmetry.space_group_name_H-M   'P 1'
#
loop_
_entity.id
_entity.type
_entity.pdbx_description
1 polymer ?
#
loop_
_entity_poly.entity_id
_entity_poly.type
_entity_poly.pdbx_seq_one_letter_code
_entity_poly.pdbx_strand_id
1 'polypeptide(L)'
;MGKIEQFKNREIKAKEIFSIKEIDKNTGWGFIKDYHYLADAKYFSMYDYGLFIEDVLVGVASFSLPQGNVALKGWFSLPNTTKDILELGRLCVLPELNGSNATSFLLSNSIKKLKKDYNIRAVITLADSSRHVGSIYQVCNFSYYGLTDKKSDFYREDGKKNPRGSTKNSKGVWIERTRKHRYAFIMDSDLECNYNKKEYPKSNERLKTICCNDSEVVYDKRFEKYYTCPLCIGKLEEVRN
;
A
#
# COMPACT_ATOMS: atom_id res chain seq x y z
N MET A 1 -11.21 -24.11 5.43
CA MET A 1 -9.96 -24.47 4.70
C MET A 1 -10.23 -24.96 3.28
N GLY A 2 -11.16 -25.89 3.03
CA GLY A 2 -11.39 -26.45 1.69
C GLY A 2 -11.69 -25.46 0.57
N LYS A 3 -12.50 -24.40 0.81
CA LYS A 3 -12.83 -23.39 -0.22
C LYS A 3 -11.64 -22.54 -0.66
N ILE A 4 -10.71 -22.21 0.27
CA ILE A 4 -9.48 -21.46 -0.07
C ILE A 4 -8.57 -22.31 -0.95
N GLU A 5 -8.47 -23.59 -0.68
CA GLU A 5 -7.65 -24.53 -1.43
C GLU A 5 -8.18 -24.75 -2.85
N GLN A 6 -9.49 -24.93 -2.99
CA GLN A 6 -10.18 -25.01 -4.28
C GLN A 6 -10.01 -23.71 -5.10
N PHE A 7 -10.10 -22.54 -4.44
CA PHE A 7 -9.88 -21.27 -5.10
C PHE A 7 -8.42 -21.11 -5.60
N LYS A 8 -7.41 -21.53 -4.81
CA LYS A 8 -6.00 -21.54 -5.23
C LYS A 8 -5.79 -22.43 -6.45
N ASN A 9 -6.49 -23.55 -6.53
CA ASN A 9 -6.44 -24.49 -7.66
C ASN A 9 -7.26 -24.02 -8.87
N ARG A 10 -7.88 -22.81 -8.83
CA ARG A 10 -8.71 -22.23 -9.89
C ARG A 10 -9.97 -23.01 -10.26
N GLU A 11 -10.41 -23.90 -9.40
CA GLU A 11 -11.64 -24.68 -9.59
C GLU A 11 -12.89 -23.84 -9.39
N ILE A 12 -12.81 -22.78 -8.57
CA ILE A 12 -13.93 -21.88 -8.24
C ILE A 12 -13.56 -20.43 -8.59
N LYS A 13 -14.51 -19.69 -9.14
CA LYS A 13 -14.30 -18.26 -9.47
C LYS A 13 -14.35 -17.41 -8.20
N ALA A 14 -13.52 -16.35 -8.15
CA ALA A 14 -13.46 -15.45 -6.99
C ALA A 14 -14.84 -14.92 -6.54
N LYS A 15 -15.73 -14.59 -7.47
CA LYS A 15 -17.09 -14.10 -7.19
C LYS A 15 -18.00 -15.13 -6.51
N GLU A 16 -17.68 -16.40 -6.56
CA GLU A 16 -18.44 -17.50 -5.97
C GLU A 16 -18.02 -17.77 -4.52
N ILE A 17 -16.80 -17.30 -4.16
CA ILE A 17 -16.23 -17.48 -2.83
C ILE A 17 -16.31 -16.19 -2.02
N PHE A 18 -15.96 -15.06 -2.65
CA PHE A 18 -15.78 -13.80 -1.94
C PHE A 18 -16.99 -12.89 -2.03
N SER A 19 -17.30 -12.27 -0.91
CA SER A 19 -18.21 -11.12 -0.83
C SER A 19 -17.49 -9.89 -0.31
N ILE A 20 -17.95 -8.69 -0.74
CA ILE A 20 -17.42 -7.41 -0.28
C ILE A 20 -18.52 -6.67 0.47
N LYS A 21 -18.23 -6.31 1.71
CA LYS A 21 -19.11 -5.49 2.56
C LYS A 21 -18.35 -4.27 3.06
N GLU A 22 -19.02 -3.16 3.21
CA GLU A 22 -18.48 -2.03 3.98
C GLU A 22 -18.45 -2.44 5.45
N ILE A 23 -17.37 -2.08 6.15
CA ILE A 23 -17.14 -2.41 7.55
C ILE A 23 -16.82 -1.15 8.33
N ASP A 24 -17.02 -1.19 9.64
CA ASP A 24 -16.66 -0.10 10.51
C ASP A 24 -15.13 0.01 10.69
N LYS A 25 -14.69 1.20 11.08
CA LYS A 25 -13.26 1.52 11.22
C LYS A 25 -12.54 0.65 12.24
N ASN A 26 -13.19 0.23 13.32
CA ASN A 26 -12.55 -0.56 14.36
C ASN A 26 -12.29 -1.98 13.87
N THR A 27 -13.25 -2.56 13.16
CA THR A 27 -13.11 -3.86 12.47
C THR A 27 -11.97 -3.81 11.45
N GLY A 28 -11.94 -2.77 10.60
CA GLY A 28 -10.87 -2.56 9.62
C GLY A 28 -9.50 -2.40 10.29
N TRP A 29 -9.42 -1.58 11.33
CA TRP A 29 -8.19 -1.36 12.09
C TRP A 29 -7.70 -2.63 12.78
N GLY A 30 -8.58 -3.41 13.42
CA GLY A 30 -8.23 -4.68 14.05
C GLY A 30 -7.53 -5.61 13.07
N PHE A 31 -8.13 -5.83 11.88
CA PHE A 31 -7.52 -6.65 10.85
C PHE A 31 -6.16 -6.11 10.37
N ILE A 32 -6.06 -4.80 10.10
CA ILE A 32 -4.81 -4.17 9.64
C ILE A 32 -3.71 -4.27 10.69
N LYS A 33 -4.05 -4.13 11.98
CA LYS A 33 -3.10 -4.26 13.08
C LYS A 33 -2.48 -5.66 13.16
N ASP A 34 -3.27 -6.69 12.86
CA ASP A 34 -2.83 -8.06 12.97
C ASP A 34 -2.03 -8.53 11.74
N TYR A 35 -2.37 -8.04 10.53
CA TYR A 35 -1.86 -8.62 9.28
C TYR A 35 -1.09 -7.66 8.38
N HIS A 36 -1.09 -6.34 8.64
CA HIS A 36 -0.42 -5.40 7.77
C HIS A 36 0.93 -4.95 8.32
N TYR A 37 1.95 -4.84 7.46
CA TYR A 37 3.30 -4.42 7.85
C TYR A 37 3.41 -2.99 8.44
N LEU A 38 2.39 -2.15 8.31
CA LEU A 38 2.29 -0.83 8.93
C LEU A 38 1.34 -0.84 10.13
N ALA A 39 1.31 -1.92 10.90
CA ALA A 39 0.47 -2.08 12.09
C ALA A 39 0.63 -0.95 13.12
N ASP A 40 1.87 -0.45 13.31
CA ASP A 40 2.17 0.62 14.27
C ASP A 40 1.92 2.04 13.73
N ALA A 41 1.59 2.18 12.45
CA ALA A 41 1.39 3.48 11.85
C ALA A 41 -0.06 3.98 12.08
N LYS A 42 -0.21 5.32 12.19
CA LYS A 42 -1.56 5.92 12.30
C LYS A 42 -2.47 5.40 11.22
N TYR A 43 -3.66 4.97 11.63
CA TYR A 43 -4.71 4.51 10.77
C TYR A 43 -5.72 5.61 10.49
N PHE A 44 -5.78 6.04 9.24
CA PHE A 44 -6.76 7.00 8.76
C PHE A 44 -7.69 6.26 7.80
N SER A 45 -8.97 6.29 8.08
CA SER A 45 -9.98 5.68 7.25
C SER A 45 -11.23 6.54 7.22
N MET A 46 -11.84 6.63 6.05
CA MET A 46 -13.15 7.20 5.81
C MET A 46 -14.12 6.10 5.33
N TYR A 47 -13.61 5.18 4.52
CA TYR A 47 -14.33 4.02 4.03
C TYR A 47 -13.46 2.79 4.14
N ASP A 48 -13.96 1.75 4.78
CA ASP A 48 -13.31 0.45 4.91
C ASP A 48 -14.18 -0.63 4.27
N TYR A 49 -13.56 -1.43 3.40
CA TYR A 49 -14.22 -2.58 2.78
C TYR A 49 -13.56 -3.87 3.22
N GLY A 50 -14.37 -4.79 3.74
CA GLY A 50 -13.96 -6.13 4.09
C GLY A 50 -14.19 -7.11 2.94
N LEU A 51 -13.23 -7.99 2.74
CA LEU A 51 -13.35 -9.21 1.92
C LEU A 51 -13.75 -10.35 2.84
N PHE A 52 -14.81 -11.05 2.50
CA PHE A 52 -15.33 -12.15 3.30
C PHE A 52 -15.39 -13.45 2.51
N ILE A 53 -15.06 -14.56 3.18
CA ILE A 53 -15.43 -15.91 2.78
C ILE A 53 -16.53 -16.32 3.76
N GLU A 54 -17.76 -16.51 3.27
CA GLU A 54 -18.95 -16.66 4.13
C GLU A 54 -19.05 -15.42 5.06
N ASP A 55 -18.91 -15.59 6.37
CA ASP A 55 -18.92 -14.49 7.35
C ASP A 55 -17.55 -14.22 7.97
N VAL A 56 -16.49 -14.87 7.48
CA VAL A 56 -15.12 -14.68 7.97
C VAL A 56 -14.45 -13.56 7.19
N LEU A 57 -13.98 -12.53 7.90
CA LEU A 57 -13.19 -11.44 7.33
C LEU A 57 -11.80 -11.94 6.97
N VAL A 58 -11.44 -11.86 5.68
CA VAL A 58 -10.17 -12.37 5.14
C VAL A 58 -9.32 -11.31 4.44
N GLY A 59 -9.80 -10.07 4.37
CA GLY A 59 -9.04 -8.96 3.81
C GLY A 59 -9.71 -7.61 4.04
N VAL A 60 -8.93 -6.53 4.00
CA VAL A 60 -9.39 -5.16 4.21
C VAL A 60 -8.75 -4.22 3.18
N ALA A 61 -9.57 -3.35 2.61
CA ALA A 61 -9.14 -2.19 1.82
C ALA A 61 -9.65 -0.91 2.49
N SER A 62 -8.73 0.01 2.87
CA SER A 62 -9.06 1.22 3.60
C SER A 62 -8.75 2.47 2.80
N PHE A 63 -9.72 3.33 2.69
CA PHE A 63 -9.66 4.57 1.94
C PHE A 63 -9.86 5.76 2.85
N SER A 64 -9.05 6.80 2.65
CA SER A 64 -9.12 8.05 3.40
C SER A 64 -8.99 9.25 2.48
N LEU A 65 -9.20 10.44 3.01
CA LEU A 65 -8.78 11.65 2.29
C LEU A 65 -7.25 11.63 2.15
N PRO A 66 -6.71 12.11 1.01
CA PRO A 66 -5.28 12.19 0.79
C PRO A 66 -4.58 12.96 1.89
N GLN A 67 -3.50 12.39 2.42
CA GLN A 67 -2.80 12.94 3.57
C GLN A 67 -1.85 14.07 3.18
N GLY A 68 -2.00 15.21 3.83
CA GLY A 68 -1.14 16.39 3.68
C GLY A 68 -1.75 17.53 2.86
N ASN A 69 -1.43 18.74 3.28
CA ASN A 69 -2.00 19.99 2.73
C ASN A 69 -1.73 20.26 1.25
N VAL A 70 -0.85 19.49 0.61
CA VAL A 70 -0.46 19.65 -0.81
C VAL A 70 -0.78 18.41 -1.67
N ALA A 71 -1.34 17.35 -1.08
CA ALA A 71 -1.51 16.10 -1.80
C ALA A 71 -2.45 16.27 -3.02
N LEU A 72 -3.66 16.76 -2.81
CA LEU A 72 -4.64 16.97 -3.88
C LEU A 72 -4.19 18.03 -4.88
N LYS A 73 -3.62 19.15 -4.39
CA LYS A 73 -3.09 20.21 -5.25
C LYS A 73 -1.97 19.71 -6.15
N GLY A 74 -1.14 18.79 -5.66
CA GLY A 74 -0.09 18.16 -6.45
C GLY A 74 -0.62 17.20 -7.52
N TRP A 75 -1.70 16.47 -7.21
CA TRP A 75 -2.27 15.47 -8.13
C TRP A 75 -3.19 16.07 -9.19
N PHE A 76 -4.12 16.96 -8.80
CA PHE A 76 -5.26 17.39 -9.64
C PHE A 76 -5.52 18.89 -9.61
N SER A 77 -4.65 19.71 -9.04
CA SER A 77 -4.86 21.16 -8.84
C SER A 77 -6.15 21.51 -8.09
N LEU A 78 -6.68 20.57 -7.30
CA LEU A 78 -7.91 20.73 -6.55
C LEU A 78 -7.66 21.25 -5.12
N PRO A 79 -8.64 21.97 -4.53
CA PRO A 79 -8.54 22.41 -3.13
C PRO A 79 -8.56 21.21 -2.18
N ASN A 80 -7.90 21.34 -1.03
CA ASN A 80 -7.84 20.29 0.01
C ASN A 80 -9.21 19.97 0.64
N THR A 81 -10.24 20.77 0.39
CA THR A 81 -11.62 20.52 0.81
C THR A 81 -12.34 19.49 -0.04
N THR A 82 -11.76 19.11 -1.18
CA THR A 82 -12.31 18.11 -2.11
C THR A 82 -12.39 16.74 -1.39
N LYS A 83 -13.57 16.12 -1.41
CA LYS A 83 -13.83 14.83 -0.70
C LYS A 83 -14.08 13.65 -1.61
N ASP A 84 -14.16 13.88 -2.92
CA ASP A 84 -14.44 12.89 -3.97
C ASP A 84 -13.16 12.29 -4.60
N ILE A 85 -12.00 12.63 -4.03
CA ILE A 85 -10.71 11.98 -4.31
C ILE A 85 -10.23 11.30 -3.04
N LEU A 86 -9.97 10.00 -3.12
CA LEU A 86 -9.52 9.21 -1.98
C LEU A 86 -8.10 8.68 -2.17
N GLU A 87 -7.44 8.42 -1.07
CA GLU A 87 -6.18 7.67 -1.01
C GLU A 87 -6.45 6.27 -0.47
N LEU A 88 -6.07 5.24 -1.24
CA LEU A 88 -5.99 3.87 -0.73
C LEU A 88 -4.79 3.78 0.21
N GLY A 89 -5.06 3.86 1.51
CA GLY A 89 -4.04 3.90 2.56
C GLY A 89 -3.58 2.53 3.02
N ARG A 90 -4.47 1.53 2.99
CA ARG A 90 -4.19 0.16 3.40
C ARG A 90 -4.91 -0.83 2.49
N LEU A 91 -4.21 -1.90 2.15
CA LEU A 91 -4.74 -3.03 1.40
C LEU A 91 -4.04 -4.29 1.92
N CYS A 92 -4.80 -5.20 2.49
CA CYS A 92 -4.27 -6.39 3.12
C CYS A 92 -5.26 -7.54 2.98
N VAL A 93 -4.76 -8.74 2.73
CA VAL A 93 -5.50 -10.00 2.81
C VAL A 93 -4.73 -10.97 3.70
N LEU A 94 -5.38 -12.00 4.18
CA LEU A 94 -4.70 -13.05 4.94
C LEU A 94 -3.53 -13.64 4.14
N PRO A 95 -2.41 -13.99 4.81
CA PRO A 95 -1.23 -14.54 4.14
C PRO A 95 -1.54 -15.77 3.27
N GLU A 96 -2.50 -16.59 3.67
CA GLU A 96 -2.93 -17.79 2.95
C GLU A 96 -3.55 -17.50 1.58
N LEU A 97 -4.02 -16.27 1.38
CA LEU A 97 -4.58 -15.80 0.11
C LEU A 97 -3.56 -15.11 -0.79
N ASN A 98 -2.30 -15.00 -0.35
CA ASN A 98 -1.25 -14.41 -1.18
C ASN A 98 -1.02 -15.24 -2.45
N GLY A 99 -0.81 -14.56 -3.57
CA GLY A 99 -0.65 -15.19 -4.88
C GLY A 99 -1.98 -15.57 -5.57
N SER A 100 -3.13 -15.35 -4.89
CA SER A 100 -4.46 -15.54 -5.47
C SER A 100 -5.03 -14.22 -6.02
N ASN A 101 -6.22 -14.29 -6.64
CA ASN A 101 -6.95 -13.11 -7.11
C ASN A 101 -7.72 -12.36 -5.99
N ALA A 102 -7.60 -12.75 -4.72
CA ALA A 102 -8.33 -12.17 -3.61
C ALA A 102 -8.10 -10.65 -3.47
N THR A 103 -6.83 -10.23 -3.52
CA THR A 103 -6.46 -8.81 -3.36
C THR A 103 -7.00 -7.95 -4.51
N SER A 104 -6.89 -8.42 -5.76
CA SER A 104 -7.42 -7.70 -6.93
C SER A 104 -8.96 -7.68 -6.93
N PHE A 105 -9.59 -8.75 -6.49
CA PHE A 105 -11.04 -8.81 -6.32
C PHE A 105 -11.52 -7.81 -5.26
N LEU A 106 -10.87 -7.78 -4.10
CA LEU A 106 -11.16 -6.80 -3.04
C LEU A 106 -11.02 -5.37 -3.56
N LEU A 107 -9.87 -5.00 -4.11
CA LEU A 107 -9.60 -3.64 -4.55
C LEU A 107 -10.56 -3.18 -5.65
N SER A 108 -10.72 -3.99 -6.70
CA SER A 108 -11.57 -3.62 -7.84
C SER A 108 -13.04 -3.47 -7.45
N ASN A 109 -13.57 -4.32 -6.57
CA ASN A 109 -14.96 -4.22 -6.15
C ASN A 109 -15.18 -3.10 -5.11
N SER A 110 -14.21 -2.81 -4.25
CA SER A 110 -14.27 -1.63 -3.37
C SER A 110 -14.33 -0.33 -4.19
N ILE A 111 -13.52 -0.21 -5.23
CA ILE A 111 -13.55 0.97 -6.12
C ILE A 111 -14.90 1.11 -6.83
N LYS A 112 -15.50 0.01 -7.31
CA LYS A 112 -16.83 0.04 -7.91
C LYS A 112 -17.89 0.52 -6.93
N LYS A 113 -17.83 0.08 -5.66
CA LYS A 113 -18.74 0.54 -4.61
C LYS A 113 -18.53 2.02 -4.30
N LEU A 114 -17.29 2.47 -4.14
CA LEU A 114 -16.96 3.88 -3.92
C LEU A 114 -17.52 4.79 -5.02
N LYS A 115 -17.36 4.39 -6.28
CA LYS A 115 -17.93 5.13 -7.41
C LYS A 115 -19.45 5.18 -7.36
N LYS A 116 -20.09 4.03 -7.10
CA LYS A 116 -21.55 3.90 -7.13
C LYS A 116 -22.21 4.62 -5.96
N ASP A 117 -21.69 4.39 -4.75
CA ASP A 117 -22.39 4.76 -3.51
C ASP A 117 -22.00 6.17 -3.03
N TYR A 118 -20.79 6.68 -3.40
CA TYR A 118 -20.24 7.94 -2.90
C TYR A 118 -19.78 8.90 -4.00
N ASN A 119 -19.99 8.57 -5.28
CA ASN A 119 -19.59 9.39 -6.42
C ASN A 119 -18.10 9.78 -6.40
N ILE A 120 -17.23 8.87 -5.95
CA ILE A 120 -15.78 9.10 -5.93
C ILE A 120 -15.25 9.18 -7.36
N ARG A 121 -14.48 10.24 -7.66
CA ARG A 121 -13.94 10.52 -9.00
C ARG A 121 -12.58 9.91 -9.26
N ALA A 122 -11.75 9.76 -8.22
CA ALA A 122 -10.47 9.06 -8.35
C ALA A 122 -10.00 8.45 -7.03
N VAL A 123 -9.19 7.40 -7.15
CA VAL A 123 -8.44 6.80 -6.05
C VAL A 123 -6.96 6.89 -6.36
N ILE A 124 -6.19 7.54 -5.49
CA ILE A 124 -4.72 7.59 -5.56
C ILE A 124 -4.11 6.61 -4.57
N THR A 125 -2.88 6.16 -4.82
CA THR A 125 -2.14 5.34 -3.88
C THR A 125 -0.64 5.44 -4.10
N LEU A 126 0.12 5.10 -3.08
CA LEU A 126 1.57 5.17 -3.05
C LEU A 126 2.17 3.83 -2.65
N ALA A 127 2.96 3.22 -3.54
CA ALA A 127 3.71 2.00 -3.25
C ALA A 127 5.16 2.34 -2.84
N ASP A 128 5.63 1.82 -1.72
CA ASP A 128 7.01 2.04 -1.26
C ASP A 128 7.99 1.30 -2.17
N SER A 129 8.87 2.04 -2.85
CA SER A 129 9.83 1.47 -3.80
C SER A 129 10.87 0.56 -3.16
N SER A 130 11.07 0.61 -1.84
CA SER A 130 11.93 -0.33 -1.14
C SER A 130 11.30 -1.72 -0.99
N ARG A 131 9.98 -1.84 -1.21
CA ARG A 131 9.22 -3.06 -0.97
C ARG A 131 8.71 -3.71 -2.23
N HIS A 132 8.02 -2.94 -3.08
CA HIS A 132 7.37 -3.47 -4.28
C HIS A 132 7.07 -2.37 -5.30
N VAL A 133 6.94 -2.76 -6.55
CA VAL A 133 6.58 -1.85 -7.66
C VAL A 133 5.08 -1.52 -7.71
N GLY A 134 4.26 -2.09 -6.84
CA GLY A 134 2.81 -1.90 -6.88
C GLY A 134 2.11 -2.76 -7.92
N SER A 135 2.55 -3.99 -8.15
CA SER A 135 1.97 -4.91 -9.15
C SER A 135 0.46 -5.08 -9.01
N ILE A 136 -0.06 -5.06 -7.77
CA ILE A 136 -1.49 -5.14 -7.51
C ILE A 136 -2.27 -3.97 -8.14
N TYR A 137 -1.70 -2.76 -8.12
CA TYR A 137 -2.32 -1.58 -8.74
C TYR A 137 -2.31 -1.69 -10.25
N GLN A 138 -1.24 -2.24 -10.83
CA GLN A 138 -1.13 -2.48 -12.28
C GLN A 138 -2.20 -3.47 -12.74
N VAL A 139 -2.35 -4.59 -12.02
CA VAL A 139 -3.40 -5.60 -12.30
C VAL A 139 -4.81 -5.01 -12.17
N CYS A 140 -5.02 -4.05 -11.27
CA CYS A 140 -6.29 -3.35 -11.10
C CYS A 140 -6.44 -2.10 -12.00
N ASN A 141 -5.62 -1.96 -13.04
CA ASN A 141 -5.68 -0.89 -14.05
C ASN A 141 -5.47 0.53 -13.51
N PHE A 142 -4.73 0.70 -12.43
CA PHE A 142 -4.26 2.02 -12.01
C PHE A 142 -3.21 2.52 -12.99
N SER A 143 -3.31 3.76 -13.43
CA SER A 143 -2.24 4.40 -14.19
C SER A 143 -1.05 4.73 -13.29
N TYR A 144 0.17 4.58 -13.82
CA TYR A 144 1.41 4.91 -13.13
C TYR A 144 1.90 6.30 -13.48
N TYR A 145 2.38 7.05 -12.47
CA TYR A 145 2.81 8.45 -12.59
C TYR A 145 4.23 8.71 -12.07
N GLY A 146 5.05 7.67 -12.04
CA GLY A 146 6.46 7.78 -11.66
C GLY A 146 6.69 7.76 -10.15
N LEU A 147 7.96 7.93 -9.78
CA LEU A 147 8.38 7.99 -8.38
C LEU A 147 8.17 9.39 -7.80
N THR A 148 7.89 9.46 -6.49
CA THR A 148 7.91 10.73 -5.75
C THR A 148 9.32 11.33 -5.75
N ASP A 149 9.43 12.63 -5.47
CA ASP A 149 10.71 13.31 -5.37
C ASP A 149 11.56 12.72 -4.23
N LYS A 150 12.88 12.83 -4.38
CA LYS A 150 13.81 12.51 -3.30
C LYS A 150 13.58 13.48 -2.14
N LYS A 151 13.46 12.93 -0.95
CA LYS A 151 13.27 13.68 0.30
C LYS A 151 14.05 13.01 1.41
N SER A 152 14.46 13.78 2.41
CA SER A 152 15.12 13.26 3.60
C SER A 152 14.29 13.57 4.85
N ASP A 153 14.44 12.74 5.85
CA ASP A 153 13.93 12.99 7.20
C ASP A 153 15.12 13.23 8.13
N PHE A 154 14.94 14.13 9.09
CA PHE A 154 15.97 14.44 10.08
C PHE A 154 15.81 13.54 11.30
N TYR A 155 16.89 12.86 11.68
CA TYR A 155 16.98 12.03 12.88
C TYR A 155 17.92 12.66 13.87
N ARG A 156 17.48 12.80 15.12
CA ARG A 156 18.28 13.31 16.22
C ARG A 156 19.32 12.29 16.66
N GLU A 157 20.29 12.72 17.47
CA GLU A 157 21.33 11.83 18.03
C GLU A 157 20.73 10.66 18.86
N ASP A 158 19.54 10.85 19.44
CA ASP A 158 18.80 9.79 20.15
C ASP A 158 18.09 8.77 19.22
N GLY A 159 18.34 8.86 17.90
CA GLY A 159 17.74 7.99 16.90
C GLY A 159 16.28 8.29 16.58
N LYS A 160 15.66 9.27 17.24
CA LYS A 160 14.25 9.62 16.99
C LYS A 160 14.14 10.57 15.81
N LYS A 161 13.15 10.29 14.97
CA LYS A 161 12.81 11.17 13.85
C LYS A 161 12.16 12.45 14.36
N ASN A 162 12.68 13.58 13.88
CA ASN A 162 12.04 14.87 14.15
C ASN A 162 10.75 15.07 13.34
N PRO A 163 9.74 15.72 13.92
CA PRO A 163 8.61 16.22 13.15
C PRO A 163 9.10 17.18 12.05
N ARG A 164 8.44 17.14 10.90
CA ARG A 164 8.82 18.01 9.78
C ARG A 164 8.71 19.48 10.16
N GLY A 165 9.73 20.24 9.75
CA GLY A 165 9.79 21.68 10.05
C GLY A 165 10.33 22.04 11.44
N SER A 166 10.72 21.07 12.28
CA SER A 166 11.18 21.29 13.66
C SER A 166 12.67 20.96 13.88
N THR A 167 13.52 21.23 12.87
CA THR A 167 14.96 20.92 12.96
C THR A 167 15.80 22.03 13.58
N LYS A 168 15.22 23.19 13.90
CA LYS A 168 15.94 24.29 14.55
C LYS A 168 16.54 23.81 15.88
N ASN A 169 17.84 24.05 16.07
CA ASN A 169 18.60 23.72 17.27
C ASN A 169 18.71 22.22 17.63
N SER A 170 18.44 21.31 16.69
CA SER A 170 18.59 19.87 16.90
C SER A 170 19.89 19.39 16.28
N LYS A 171 20.69 18.66 17.05
CA LYS A 171 21.83 17.89 16.51
C LYS A 171 21.31 16.56 15.95
N GLY A 172 21.85 16.12 14.81
CA GLY A 172 21.43 14.88 14.18
C GLY A 172 21.84 14.80 12.71
N VAL A 173 21.26 13.85 12.00
CA VAL A 173 21.60 13.53 10.60
C VAL A 173 20.37 13.51 9.70
N TRP A 174 20.56 13.90 8.44
CA TRP A 174 19.56 13.76 7.40
C TRP A 174 19.69 12.38 6.75
N ILE A 175 18.60 11.60 6.76
CA ILE A 175 18.56 10.28 6.14
C ILE A 175 17.59 10.34 4.96
N GLU A 176 18.04 9.94 3.77
CA GLU A 176 17.19 9.89 2.57
C GLU A 176 16.06 8.88 2.77
N ARG A 177 14.85 9.28 2.40
CA ARG A 177 13.67 8.42 2.45
C ARG A 177 13.56 7.61 1.18
N THR A 178 12.97 6.41 1.28
CA THR A 178 12.51 5.70 0.10
C THR A 178 11.51 6.55 -0.67
N ARG A 179 11.70 6.59 -1.97
CA ARG A 179 10.71 7.15 -2.89
C ARG A 179 9.50 6.21 -2.95
N LYS A 180 8.40 6.73 -3.47
CA LYS A 180 7.18 5.94 -3.62
C LYS A 180 6.71 5.98 -5.07
N HIS A 181 6.26 4.86 -5.58
CA HIS A 181 5.58 4.78 -6.86
C HIS A 181 4.19 5.40 -6.73
N ARG A 182 3.86 6.35 -7.63
CA ARG A 182 2.55 7.01 -7.69
C ARG A 182 1.62 6.25 -8.61
N TYR A 183 0.45 5.90 -8.12
CA TYR A 183 -0.62 5.26 -8.88
C TYR A 183 -1.93 6.01 -8.69
N ALA A 184 -2.75 6.11 -9.74
CA ALA A 184 -4.11 6.60 -9.65
C ALA A 184 -5.06 5.80 -10.54
N PHE A 185 -6.25 5.55 -10.03
CA PHE A 185 -7.40 5.05 -10.77
C PHE A 185 -8.40 6.20 -10.92
N ILE A 186 -8.45 6.80 -12.12
CA ILE A 186 -9.29 7.95 -12.42
C ILE A 186 -10.57 7.44 -13.07
N MET A 187 -11.71 7.75 -12.47
CA MET A 187 -13.05 7.30 -12.87
C MET A 187 -13.85 8.40 -13.59
N ASP A 188 -13.39 9.63 -13.48
CA ASP A 188 -13.96 10.83 -14.11
C ASP A 188 -13.02 11.30 -15.22
N SER A 189 -13.52 11.29 -16.47
CA SER A 189 -12.73 11.70 -17.63
C SER A 189 -12.34 13.18 -17.61
N ASP A 190 -13.10 14.01 -16.90
CA ASP A 190 -12.89 15.45 -16.83
C ASP A 190 -11.84 15.83 -15.76
N LEU A 191 -11.35 14.83 -15.01
CA LEU A 191 -10.34 15.02 -13.99
C LEU A 191 -8.93 14.91 -14.57
N GLU A 192 -8.28 16.05 -14.76
CA GLU A 192 -6.91 16.11 -15.26
C GLU A 192 -5.88 15.89 -14.14
N CYS A 193 -4.96 14.96 -14.37
CA CYS A 193 -3.84 14.69 -13.48
C CYS A 193 -2.65 15.57 -13.85
N ASN A 194 -2.04 16.23 -12.86
CA ASN A 194 -0.86 17.07 -13.05
C ASN A 194 0.43 16.29 -13.38
N TYR A 195 0.42 14.97 -13.18
CA TYR A 195 1.54 14.14 -13.51
C TYR A 195 1.33 13.43 -14.84
N ASN A 196 2.39 13.32 -15.64
CA ASN A 196 2.36 12.54 -16.88
C ASN A 196 2.32 11.04 -16.56
N LYS A 197 1.46 10.31 -17.27
CA LYS A 197 1.47 8.83 -17.25
C LYS A 197 2.82 8.31 -17.71
N LYS A 198 3.27 7.21 -17.10
CA LYS A 198 4.50 6.51 -17.43
C LYS A 198 4.21 5.04 -17.61
N GLU A 199 5.14 4.34 -18.25
CA GLU A 199 5.12 2.88 -18.31
C GLU A 199 5.26 2.28 -16.92
N TYR A 200 4.63 1.14 -16.70
CA TYR A 200 4.72 0.44 -15.42
C TYR A 200 6.15 0.02 -15.11
N PRO A 201 6.61 0.25 -13.87
CA PRO A 201 7.93 -0.18 -13.45
C PRO A 201 7.99 -1.72 -13.41
N LYS A 202 9.02 -2.29 -14.01
CA LYS A 202 9.26 -3.74 -14.05
C LYS A 202 10.02 -4.25 -12.83
N SER A 203 10.85 -3.38 -12.23
CA SER A 203 11.66 -3.69 -11.06
C SER A 203 11.75 -2.49 -10.12
N ASN A 204 12.04 -2.74 -8.85
CA ASN A 204 12.36 -1.70 -7.89
C ASN A 204 13.85 -1.34 -7.93
N GLU A 205 14.17 -0.08 -7.58
CA GLU A 205 15.51 0.30 -7.12
C GLU A 205 15.70 -0.30 -5.70
N ARG A 206 16.03 -1.58 -5.62
CA ARG A 206 16.18 -2.28 -4.36
C ARG A 206 17.66 -2.49 -4.05
N LEU A 207 18.02 -2.29 -2.78
CA LEU A 207 19.28 -2.84 -2.28
C LEU A 207 19.19 -4.36 -2.33
N LYS A 208 20.10 -4.99 -3.05
CA LYS A 208 20.21 -6.44 -3.14
C LYS A 208 20.99 -6.94 -1.94
N THR A 209 20.45 -7.91 -1.23
CA THR A 209 21.17 -8.69 -0.21
C THR A 209 21.09 -10.16 -0.56
N ILE A 210 22.14 -10.89 -0.23
CA ILE A 210 22.22 -12.33 -0.47
C ILE A 210 21.61 -13.05 0.73
N CYS A 211 20.65 -13.93 0.48
CA CYS A 211 20.12 -14.85 1.49
C CYS A 211 21.01 -16.08 1.67
N CYS A 212 20.86 -16.79 2.78
CA CYS A 212 21.56 -18.04 3.10
C CYS A 212 21.55 -19.15 2.01
N ASN A 213 20.68 -19.04 1.00
CA ASN A 213 20.58 -19.96 -0.14
C ASN A 213 20.94 -19.32 -1.49
N ASP A 214 21.81 -18.33 -1.53
CA ASP A 214 22.20 -17.58 -2.73
C ASP A 214 21.03 -16.94 -3.50
N SER A 215 19.86 -16.86 -2.89
CA SER A 215 18.71 -16.15 -3.45
C SER A 215 18.83 -14.67 -3.16
N GLU A 216 18.72 -13.84 -4.19
CA GLU A 216 18.66 -12.39 -4.00
C GLU A 216 17.40 -12.01 -3.20
N VAL A 217 17.57 -11.65 -1.93
CA VAL A 217 16.50 -11.13 -1.09
C VAL A 217 16.69 -9.63 -0.93
N VAL A 218 15.63 -8.92 -1.13
CA VAL A 218 15.65 -7.47 -0.98
C VAL A 218 15.49 -7.09 0.48
N TYR A 219 16.45 -6.35 0.98
CA TYR A 219 16.54 -5.91 2.36
C TYR A 219 16.46 -4.39 2.47
N ASP A 220 15.66 -3.89 3.38
CA ASP A 220 15.73 -2.50 3.84
C ASP A 220 16.11 -2.49 5.32
N LYS A 221 17.34 -2.09 5.62
CA LYS A 221 17.94 -2.04 6.95
C LYS A 221 17.06 -1.34 8.00
N ARG A 222 16.18 -0.42 7.57
CA ARG A 222 15.25 0.31 8.44
C ARG A 222 14.10 -0.54 8.98
N PHE A 223 13.90 -1.75 8.40
CA PHE A 223 12.80 -2.64 8.72
C PHE A 223 13.28 -4.03 9.17
N GLU A 224 14.48 -4.10 9.72
CA GLU A 224 15.16 -5.32 10.16
C GLU A 224 14.27 -6.31 10.93
N LYS A 225 13.35 -5.77 11.76
CA LYS A 225 12.42 -6.57 12.55
C LYS A 225 11.30 -7.27 11.76
N TYR A 226 11.12 -6.92 10.47
CA TYR A 226 10.00 -7.42 9.65
C TYR A 226 10.41 -8.29 8.47
N TYR A 227 11.73 -8.53 8.28
CA TYR A 227 12.22 -9.34 7.17
C TYR A 227 12.85 -10.62 7.66
N THR A 228 12.08 -11.70 7.55
CA THR A 228 12.62 -13.05 7.46
C THR A 228 12.72 -13.42 5.99
N CYS A 229 13.76 -14.14 5.60
CA CYS A 229 13.82 -14.73 4.28
C CYS A 229 12.61 -15.66 4.11
N PRO A 230 11.76 -15.45 3.08
CA PRO A 230 10.57 -16.28 2.89
C PRO A 230 10.88 -17.74 2.59
N LEU A 231 12.13 -18.05 2.23
CA LEU A 231 12.56 -19.40 1.87
C LEU A 231 13.17 -20.17 3.07
N CYS A 232 13.83 -19.48 3.99
CA CYS A 232 14.55 -20.14 5.08
C CYS A 232 14.07 -19.74 6.49
N ILE A 233 13.14 -18.78 6.61
CA ILE A 233 12.62 -18.27 7.91
C ILE A 233 13.75 -17.83 8.87
N GLY A 234 14.98 -17.64 8.38
CA GLY A 234 16.16 -17.25 9.13
C GLY A 234 16.34 -15.74 9.20
N LYS A 235 17.14 -15.26 10.16
CA LYS A 235 17.64 -13.89 10.17
C LYS A 235 18.55 -13.68 8.96
N LEU A 236 18.33 -12.57 8.25
CA LEU A 236 19.24 -12.14 7.20
C LEU A 236 20.57 -11.72 7.86
N GLU A 237 21.66 -12.38 7.53
CA GLU A 237 22.99 -11.94 7.95
C GLU A 237 23.46 -10.78 7.09
N GLU A 238 24.04 -9.76 7.73
CA GLU A 238 24.66 -8.64 7.04
C GLU A 238 25.91 -9.15 6.31
N VAL A 239 25.89 -9.12 4.99
CA VAL A 239 27.13 -9.29 4.21
C VAL A 239 27.93 -8.02 4.37
N ARG A 240 28.93 -8.03 5.24
CA ARG A 240 29.93 -6.98 5.33
C ARG A 240 30.89 -7.16 4.17
N ASN A 241 30.88 -6.21 3.24
CA ASN A 241 31.97 -6.00 2.31
C ASN A 241 33.06 -5.18 2.98
#